data_dff8cd1af2f593478e9d5f4aefbcf5a2
#
_entry.id   dff8cd1af2f593478e9d5f4aefbcf5a2
#
_cell.length_a   1.000
_cell.length_b   1.000
_cell.length_c   1.000
_cell.angle_alpha   90.00
_cell.angle_beta   90.00
_cell.angle_gamma   90.00
#
_symmetry.space_group_name_H-M   'P 1'
#
loop_
_entity.id
_entity.type
_entity.pdbx_description
1 polymer ?
#
loop_
_entity_poly.entity_id
_entity_poly.type
_entity_poly.pdbx_seq_one_letter_code
_entity_poly.pdbx_strand_id
1 'polypeptide(L)'
;MLVSAKEMLQKAKAGHYAVAQININNLEWTKAVLQTAEELRSPVILGVSEGAGKYMCGYKTIVGMVNGMLEELNITVPVALH
;
A
#
# COMPACT_ATOMS: atom_id res chain seq x y z
N MET A 1 -8.35 2.35 -5.00
CA MET A 1 -7.45 2.63 -6.14
C MET A 1 -6.08 3.05 -5.65
N LEU A 2 -5.05 2.58 -6.28
CA LEU A 2 -3.69 3.03 -5.98
C LEU A 2 -3.50 4.48 -6.42
N VAL A 3 -2.73 5.24 -5.64
CA VAL A 3 -2.44 6.65 -5.92
C VAL A 3 -0.93 6.88 -5.96
N SER A 4 -0.52 8.01 -6.54
CA SER A 4 0.87 8.46 -6.45
C SER A 4 1.17 8.90 -5.01
N ALA A 5 2.39 8.67 -4.57
CA ALA A 5 2.82 9.11 -3.25
C ALA A 5 3.02 10.63 -3.16
N LYS A 6 3.03 11.34 -4.28
CA LYS A 6 3.35 12.76 -4.31
C LYS A 6 2.42 13.59 -3.42
N GLU A 7 1.11 13.50 -3.67
CA GLU A 7 0.13 14.27 -2.89
C GLU A 7 0.08 13.81 -1.44
N MET A 8 0.16 12.50 -1.24
CA MET A 8 0.20 11.89 0.08
C MET A 8 1.34 12.47 0.93
N LEU A 9 2.54 12.57 0.37
CA LEU A 9 3.70 13.08 1.07
C LEU A 9 3.66 14.60 1.25
N GLN A 10 3.08 15.32 0.30
CA GLN A 10 2.89 16.78 0.45
C GLN A 10 1.95 17.08 1.62
N LYS A 11 0.87 16.33 1.76
CA LYS A 11 -0.06 16.48 2.88
C LYS A 11 0.60 16.13 4.21
N ALA A 12 1.41 15.08 4.22
CA ALA A 12 2.14 14.66 5.41
C ALA A 12 3.12 15.74 5.86
N LYS A 13 3.85 16.33 4.93
CA LYS A 13 4.79 17.42 5.22
C LYS A 13 4.05 18.63 5.78
N ALA A 14 2.97 19.04 5.17
CA ALA A 14 2.17 20.19 5.62
C ALA A 14 1.54 19.95 6.98
N GLY A 15 1.10 18.71 7.25
CA GLY A 15 0.45 18.33 8.50
C GLY A 15 1.41 17.89 9.60
N HIS A 16 2.71 17.87 9.33
CA HIS A 16 3.76 17.45 10.30
C HIS A 16 3.56 16.03 10.82
N TYR A 17 3.26 15.08 9.91
CA TYR A 17 3.19 13.67 10.26
C TYR A 17 3.96 12.83 9.24
N ALA A 18 4.29 11.60 9.61
CA ALA A 18 4.99 10.67 8.74
C ALA A 18 4.01 9.68 8.11
N VAL A 19 4.36 9.18 6.92
CA VAL A 19 3.65 8.09 6.28
C VAL A 19 4.54 6.86 6.34
N ALA A 20 4.01 5.75 6.81
CA ALA A 20 4.77 4.51 6.89
C ALA A 20 4.90 3.86 5.50
N GLN A 21 6.09 3.34 5.20
CA GLN A 21 6.28 2.43 4.08
C GLN A 21 6.52 1.05 4.66
N ILE A 22 5.68 0.10 4.30
CA ILE A 22 5.72 -1.25 4.85
C ILE A 22 5.96 -2.25 3.71
N ASN A 23 6.99 -3.07 3.84
CA ASN A 23 7.30 -4.08 2.85
C ASN A 23 6.26 -5.18 2.86
N ILE A 24 5.84 -5.60 1.68
CA ILE A 24 4.93 -6.74 1.52
C ILE A 24 5.64 -7.83 0.74
N ASN A 25 5.30 -9.09 1.01
CA ASN A 25 5.87 -10.22 0.27
C ASN A 25 4.89 -11.37 0.07
N ASN A 26 3.65 -11.23 0.50
CA ASN A 26 2.60 -12.20 0.21
C ASN A 26 1.22 -11.56 0.41
N LEU A 27 0.18 -12.34 0.11
CA LEU A 27 -1.21 -11.88 0.19
C LEU A 27 -1.60 -11.57 1.65
N GLU A 28 -1.21 -12.42 2.58
CA GLU A 28 -1.60 -12.31 3.98
C GLU A 28 -1.04 -11.04 4.63
N TRP A 29 0.21 -10.73 4.34
CA TRP A 29 0.84 -9.50 4.84
C TRP A 29 0.18 -8.26 4.25
N THR A 30 -0.08 -8.30 2.95
CA THR A 30 -0.74 -7.19 2.26
C THR A 30 -2.11 -6.93 2.85
N LYS A 31 -2.89 -7.97 3.07
CA LYS A 31 -4.21 -7.86 3.68
C LYS A 31 -4.14 -7.24 5.07
N ALA A 32 -3.22 -7.72 5.90
CA ALA A 32 -3.04 -7.22 7.26
C ALA A 32 -2.68 -5.72 7.27
N VAL A 33 -1.76 -5.31 6.40
CA VAL A 33 -1.34 -3.91 6.30
C VAL A 33 -2.51 -3.04 5.86
N LEU A 34 -3.24 -3.44 4.83
CA LEU A 34 -4.35 -2.65 4.30
C LEU A 34 -5.49 -2.52 5.31
N GLN A 35 -5.86 -3.61 5.97
CA GLN A 35 -6.91 -3.57 6.98
C GLN A 35 -6.54 -2.67 8.16
N THR A 36 -5.30 -2.74 8.61
CA THR A 36 -4.80 -1.90 9.69
C THR A 36 -4.76 -0.43 9.29
N ALA A 37 -4.29 -0.13 8.08
CA ALA A 37 -4.27 1.23 7.57
C ALA A 37 -5.68 1.83 7.52
N GLU A 38 -6.65 1.06 7.05
CA GLU A 38 -8.04 1.51 6.98
C GLU A 38 -8.61 1.74 8.39
N GLU A 39 -8.36 0.81 9.30
CA GLU A 39 -8.84 0.92 10.68
C GLU A 39 -8.30 2.16 11.37
N LEU A 40 -7.02 2.47 11.14
CA LEU A 40 -6.35 3.63 11.72
C LEU A 40 -6.53 4.90 10.91
N ARG A 41 -7.24 4.85 9.79
CA ARG A 41 -7.45 6.00 8.90
C ARG A 41 -6.13 6.60 8.45
N SER A 42 -5.13 5.77 8.21
CA SER A 42 -3.77 6.20 7.90
C SER A 42 -3.43 5.87 6.44
N PRO A 43 -2.92 6.82 5.66
CA PRO A 43 -2.35 6.49 4.36
C PRO A 43 -1.14 5.58 4.54
N VAL A 44 -0.84 4.76 3.54
CA VAL A 44 0.27 3.81 3.62
C VAL A 44 0.94 3.64 2.26
N ILE A 45 2.25 3.40 2.28
CA ILE A 45 3.03 3.03 1.11
C ILE A 45 3.42 1.56 1.27
N LEU A 46 3.06 0.74 0.29
CA LEU A 46 3.46 -0.67 0.24
C LEU A 46 4.78 -0.78 -0.52
N GLY A 47 5.81 -1.30 0.13
CA GLY A 47 7.12 -1.47 -0.49
C GLY A 47 7.29 -2.87 -1.05
N VAL A 48 7.81 -2.97 -2.29
CA VAL A 48 8.07 -4.24 -2.96
C VAL A 48 9.51 -4.26 -3.43
N SER A 49 10.34 -5.08 -2.80
CA SER A 49 11.71 -5.29 -3.25
C SER A 49 11.73 -6.14 -4.53
N GLU A 50 12.87 -6.14 -5.23
CA GLU A 50 13.04 -7.01 -6.40
C GLU A 50 12.82 -8.48 -6.03
N GLY A 51 13.35 -8.91 -4.88
CA GLY A 51 13.18 -10.28 -4.42
C GLY A 51 11.72 -10.62 -4.13
N ALA A 52 11.00 -9.74 -3.46
CA ALA A 52 9.57 -9.92 -3.20
C ALA A 52 8.78 -9.92 -4.52
N GLY A 53 9.16 -9.06 -5.47
CA GLY A 53 8.53 -9.02 -6.77
C GLY A 53 8.65 -10.36 -7.51
N LYS A 54 9.84 -10.96 -7.50
CA LYS A 54 10.06 -12.28 -8.10
C LYS A 54 9.26 -13.36 -7.36
N TYR A 55 9.28 -13.33 -6.05
CA TYR A 55 8.56 -14.30 -5.22
C TYR A 55 7.07 -14.28 -5.50
N MET A 56 6.49 -13.10 -5.64
CA MET A 56 5.05 -12.91 -5.88
C MET A 56 4.64 -12.98 -7.35
N CYS A 57 5.51 -13.49 -8.22
CA CYS A 57 5.21 -13.69 -9.64
C CYS A 57 5.25 -12.43 -10.51
N GLY A 58 5.86 -11.35 -10.03
CA GLY A 58 6.09 -10.14 -10.82
C GLY A 58 5.23 -8.95 -10.43
N TYR A 59 5.63 -7.79 -10.90
CA TYR A 59 4.99 -6.54 -10.49
C TYR A 59 3.54 -6.40 -10.96
N LYS A 60 3.21 -6.89 -12.16
CA LYS A 60 1.83 -6.87 -12.63
C LYS A 60 0.91 -7.68 -11.72
N THR A 61 1.39 -8.83 -11.27
CA THR A 61 0.64 -9.67 -10.34
C THR A 61 0.39 -8.93 -9.03
N ILE A 62 1.40 -8.24 -8.53
CA ILE A 62 1.29 -7.48 -7.29
C ILE A 62 0.29 -6.34 -7.43
N VAL A 63 0.36 -5.58 -8.52
CA VAL A 63 -0.58 -4.50 -8.77
C VAL A 63 -2.02 -5.04 -8.84
N GLY A 64 -2.21 -6.16 -9.53
CA GLY A 64 -3.53 -6.81 -9.61
C GLY A 64 -4.03 -7.27 -8.25
N MET A 65 -3.18 -7.88 -7.45
CA MET A 65 -3.51 -8.30 -6.09
C MET A 65 -3.93 -7.12 -5.22
N VAL A 66 -3.13 -6.07 -5.21
CA VAL A 66 -3.41 -4.89 -4.38
C VAL A 66 -4.70 -4.22 -4.83
N ASN A 67 -4.88 -3.99 -6.13
CA ASN A 67 -6.10 -3.38 -6.64
C ASN A 67 -7.34 -4.21 -6.28
N GLY A 68 -7.25 -5.53 -6.40
CA GLY A 68 -8.34 -6.42 -5.98
C GLY A 68 -8.67 -6.27 -4.50
N MET A 69 -7.64 -6.23 -3.67
CA MET A 69 -7.84 -6.06 -2.23
C MET A 69 -8.43 -4.71 -1.85
N LEU A 70 -8.01 -3.63 -2.52
CA LEU A 70 -8.57 -2.31 -2.25
C LEU A 70 -10.07 -2.29 -2.45
N GLU A 71 -10.57 -2.99 -3.47
CA GLU A 71 -11.99 -3.12 -3.73
C GLU A 71 -12.68 -4.04 -2.73
N GLU A 72 -12.19 -5.26 -2.58
CA GLU A 72 -12.84 -6.27 -1.73
C GLU A 72 -12.86 -5.87 -0.26
N LEU A 73 -11.82 -5.20 0.22
CA LEU A 73 -11.73 -4.77 1.62
C LEU A 73 -12.31 -3.36 1.85
N ASN A 74 -12.83 -2.73 0.80
CA ASN A 74 -13.37 -1.37 0.88
C ASN A 74 -12.40 -0.37 1.50
N ILE A 75 -11.15 -0.38 1.01
CA ILE A 75 -10.10 0.50 1.50
C ILE A 75 -10.32 1.90 0.94
N THR A 76 -10.46 2.89 1.82
CA THR A 76 -10.71 4.29 1.45
C THR A 76 -9.49 5.18 1.68
N VAL A 77 -8.55 4.76 2.52
CA VAL A 77 -7.32 5.55 2.74
C VAL A 77 -6.42 5.50 1.51
N PRO A 78 -5.61 6.54 1.26
CA PRO A 78 -4.68 6.52 0.14
C PRO A 78 -3.63 5.42 0.30
N VAL A 79 -3.40 4.65 -0.76
CA VAL A 79 -2.39 3.59 -0.81
C VAL A 79 -1.53 3.79 -2.03
N ALA A 80 -0.22 3.79 -1.84
CA ALA A 80 0.76 3.86 -2.92
C ALA A 80 1.64 2.62 -2.92
N LEU A 81 2.15 2.25 -4.09
CA LEU A 81 3.15 1.17 -4.24
C LEU A 81 4.52 1.78 -4.54
N HIS A 82 5.54 1.23 -3.90
CA HIS A 82 6.94 1.61 -4.14
C HIS A 82 7.75 0.41 -4.56
#